data_3aaa51c39c43ad141a33c127f1ee6d4d
#
_entry.id   3aaa51c39c43ad141a33c127f1ee6d4d
#
_cell.length_a   1.000
_cell.length_b   1.000
_cell.length_c   1.000
_cell.angle_alpha   90.00
_cell.angle_beta   90.00
_cell.angle_gamma   90.00
#
_symmetry.space_group_name_H-M   'P 1'
#
loop_
_entity.id
_entity.type
_entity.pdbx_description
1 polymer ?
#
loop_
_entity_poly.entity_id
_entity_poly.type
_entity_poly.pdbx_seq_one_letter_code
_entity_poly.pdbx_strand_id
1 'polypeptide(L)'
;MTPGQQVTKRKRILRDFKVYWVLPLIFTSVLGVSLVHYFGGNLNGISIILGGMVCLSLLAMRIFLNAYFDHPDSPISALSREDEQWEKLKEVKRNLLLQYSLLSLTAGATCTILLIARQALSTAGLIFLGLVLLGFLLCASPPLRLDRNGYGDLVEGVVTVNLVPAFMISLHQVEVPTLLLRLTLPLLLLYLAAKIMFALKDYGFDIMHGQKSLVTLTGWKIAVFLHNLLILGSFVLIGVFLLTRGLPWSLAWPAWMVLPFGIFQVWQVLRVAEGGKPAWKIMLWLAIGMFLMMTYLLQVPLWF
;
A
#
# COMPACT_ATOMS: atom_id res chain seq x y z
N MET A 1 22.51 -26.47 -14.18
CA MET A 1 22.33 -25.25 -13.35
C MET A 1 23.26 -25.28 -12.16
N THR A 2 24.12 -24.30 -12.02
CA THR A 2 25.02 -24.20 -10.88
C THR A 2 24.24 -23.79 -9.60
N PRO A 3 24.65 -24.26 -8.41
CA PRO A 3 23.98 -23.94 -7.14
C PRO A 3 23.78 -22.44 -6.89
N GLY A 4 24.62 -21.58 -7.46
CA GLY A 4 24.50 -20.13 -7.40
C GLY A 4 23.30 -19.56 -8.16
N GLN A 5 22.81 -20.22 -9.20
CA GLN A 5 21.63 -19.78 -9.97
C GLN A 5 20.31 -20.07 -9.24
N GLN A 6 20.26 -21.12 -8.39
CA GLN A 6 19.07 -21.43 -7.58
C GLN A 6 18.90 -20.45 -6.42
N VAL A 7 19.98 -20.01 -5.80
CA VAL A 7 19.95 -19.04 -4.69
C VAL A 7 19.52 -17.64 -5.17
N THR A 8 19.95 -17.23 -6.36
CA THR A 8 19.51 -15.97 -6.98
C THR A 8 18.03 -16.01 -7.36
N LYS A 9 17.50 -17.17 -7.77
CA LYS A 9 16.10 -17.36 -8.16
C LYS A 9 15.16 -17.33 -6.95
N ARG A 10 15.55 -17.95 -5.82
CA ARG A 10 14.77 -17.94 -4.56
C ARG A 10 14.70 -16.53 -3.94
N LYS A 11 15.80 -15.77 -4.00
CA LYS A 11 15.82 -14.34 -3.58
C LYS A 11 14.93 -13.46 -4.47
N ARG A 12 14.74 -13.82 -5.75
CA ARG A 12 13.88 -13.08 -6.69
C ARG A 12 12.40 -13.23 -6.36
N ILE A 13 11.93 -14.45 -6.01
CA ILE A 13 10.54 -14.73 -5.65
C ILE A 13 10.14 -14.01 -4.35
N LEU A 14 11.03 -13.99 -3.34
CA LEU A 14 10.79 -13.25 -2.08
C LEU A 14 10.87 -11.73 -2.26
N ARG A 15 11.53 -11.24 -3.32
CA ARG A 15 11.59 -9.81 -3.64
C ARG A 15 10.28 -9.30 -4.26
N ASP A 16 9.55 -10.15 -4.98
CA ASP A 16 8.27 -9.80 -5.60
C ASP A 16 7.14 -9.79 -4.55
N PHE A 17 7.25 -10.60 -3.48
CA PHE A 17 6.40 -10.53 -2.29
C PHE A 17 6.91 -9.42 -1.35
N LYS A 18 6.52 -8.20 -1.64
CA LYS A 18 6.83 -7.01 -0.81
C LYS A 18 5.95 -7.01 0.46
N VAL A 19 6.17 -8.01 1.34
CA VAL A 19 5.39 -8.25 2.58
C VAL A 19 5.31 -6.99 3.47
N TYR A 20 6.29 -6.11 3.40
CA TYR A 20 6.28 -4.85 4.17
C TYR A 20 5.14 -3.90 3.79
N TRP A 21 4.49 -4.06 2.62
CA TRP A 21 3.30 -3.29 2.25
C TRP A 21 2.01 -3.76 2.93
N VAL A 22 2.04 -4.88 3.65
CA VAL A 22 0.94 -5.32 4.53
C VAL A 22 0.86 -4.44 5.78
N LEU A 23 2.00 -3.95 6.28
CA LEU A 23 2.04 -3.11 7.49
C LEU A 23 1.22 -1.81 7.36
N PRO A 24 1.35 -1.00 6.30
CA PRO A 24 0.48 0.15 6.08
C PRO A 24 -1.00 -0.16 6.17
N LEU A 25 -1.46 -1.25 5.55
CA LEU A 25 -2.86 -1.65 5.59
C LEU A 25 -3.32 -1.99 7.02
N ILE A 26 -2.49 -2.69 7.81
CA ILE A 26 -2.80 -3.00 9.22
C ILE A 26 -2.89 -1.71 10.04
N PHE A 27 -1.89 -0.82 9.92
CA PHE A 27 -1.86 0.42 10.68
C PHE A 27 -3.02 1.35 10.33
N THR A 28 -3.41 1.46 9.06
CA THR A 28 -4.56 2.26 8.65
C THR A 28 -5.89 1.62 9.05
N SER A 29 -5.98 0.28 9.07
CA SER A 29 -7.14 -0.41 9.63
C SER A 29 -7.31 -0.09 11.13
N VAL A 30 -6.22 -0.12 11.90
CA VAL A 30 -6.21 0.26 13.32
C VAL A 30 -6.55 1.73 13.50
N LEU A 31 -6.11 2.63 12.60
CA LEU A 31 -6.49 4.04 12.63
C LEU A 31 -8.01 4.21 12.52
N GLY A 32 -8.68 3.46 11.63
CA GLY A 32 -10.14 3.46 11.54
C GLY A 32 -10.80 3.05 12.86
N VAL A 33 -10.32 1.98 13.49
CA VAL A 33 -10.81 1.50 14.81
C VAL A 33 -10.55 2.53 15.91
N SER A 34 -9.38 3.18 15.92
CA SER A 34 -9.04 4.23 16.89
C SER A 34 -10.00 5.43 16.79
N LEU A 35 -10.40 5.79 15.56
CA LEU A 35 -11.40 6.86 15.36
C LEU A 35 -12.79 6.45 15.88
N VAL A 36 -13.21 5.19 15.70
CA VAL A 36 -14.47 4.71 16.31
C VAL A 36 -14.43 4.88 17.81
N HIS A 37 -13.32 4.50 18.47
CA HIS A 37 -13.14 4.68 19.91
C HIS A 37 -13.22 6.16 20.31
N TYR A 38 -12.50 7.03 19.62
CA TYR A 38 -12.46 8.46 19.89
C TYR A 38 -13.85 9.13 19.81
N PHE A 39 -14.72 8.69 18.91
CA PHE A 39 -16.10 9.17 18.79
C PHE A 39 -17.09 8.43 19.70
N GLY A 40 -16.62 7.62 20.64
CA GLY A 40 -17.46 6.89 21.59
C GLY A 40 -18.28 5.76 20.98
N GLY A 41 -17.90 5.27 19.80
CA GLY A 41 -18.55 4.12 19.17
C GLY A 41 -18.26 2.82 19.87
N ASN A 42 -19.21 1.89 19.83
CA ASN A 42 -19.07 0.56 20.43
C ASN A 42 -18.13 -0.31 19.58
N LEU A 43 -16.98 -0.67 20.13
CA LEU A 43 -16.03 -1.56 19.48
C LEU A 43 -16.46 -3.02 19.58
N ASN A 44 -16.69 -3.65 18.42
CA ASN A 44 -16.93 -5.08 18.35
C ASN A 44 -15.67 -5.80 17.82
N GLY A 45 -14.97 -6.54 18.70
CA GLY A 45 -13.73 -7.21 18.36
C GLY A 45 -13.84 -8.19 17.18
N ILE A 46 -14.99 -8.88 17.05
CA ILE A 46 -15.21 -9.82 15.93
C ILE A 46 -15.33 -9.04 14.61
N SER A 47 -16.05 -7.91 14.60
CA SER A 47 -16.17 -7.06 13.41
C SER A 47 -14.83 -6.48 12.99
N ILE A 48 -13.96 -6.11 13.96
CA ILE A 48 -12.59 -5.63 13.71
C ILE A 48 -11.76 -6.73 13.03
N ILE A 49 -11.78 -7.95 13.58
CA ILE A 49 -11.01 -9.07 13.04
C ILE A 49 -11.52 -9.43 11.63
N LEU A 50 -12.82 -9.59 11.45
CA LEU A 50 -13.40 -9.93 10.16
C LEU A 50 -13.13 -8.83 9.12
N GLY A 51 -13.29 -7.55 9.48
CA GLY A 51 -12.98 -6.42 8.59
C GLY A 51 -11.50 -6.37 8.19
N GLY A 52 -10.60 -6.59 9.14
CA GLY A 52 -9.17 -6.72 8.88
C GLY A 52 -8.85 -7.89 7.95
N MET A 53 -9.48 -9.06 8.15
CA MET A 53 -9.32 -10.23 7.27
C MET A 53 -9.84 -9.95 5.86
N VAL A 54 -10.96 -9.23 5.69
CA VAL A 54 -11.45 -8.79 4.39
C VAL A 54 -10.39 -7.94 3.68
N CYS A 55 -9.87 -6.90 4.34
CA CYS A 55 -8.87 -6.02 3.75
C CYS A 55 -7.58 -6.77 3.37
N LEU A 56 -7.10 -7.67 4.24
CA LEU A 56 -5.92 -8.51 3.96
C LEU A 56 -6.17 -9.48 2.80
N SER A 57 -7.35 -10.09 2.72
CA SER A 57 -7.73 -10.98 1.64
C SER A 57 -7.77 -10.26 0.29
N LEU A 58 -8.33 -9.05 0.25
CA LEU A 58 -8.36 -8.23 -0.97
C LEU A 58 -6.96 -7.76 -1.40
N LEU A 59 -6.09 -7.40 -0.45
CA LEU A 59 -4.70 -7.09 -0.75
C LEU A 59 -3.95 -8.33 -1.29
N ALA A 60 -4.14 -9.50 -0.69
CA ALA A 60 -3.55 -10.74 -1.14
C ALA A 60 -4.04 -11.12 -2.55
N MET A 61 -5.36 -11.01 -2.80
CA MET A 61 -5.96 -11.18 -4.13
C MET A 61 -5.25 -10.29 -5.16
N ARG A 62 -5.08 -8.98 -4.87
CA ARG A 62 -4.40 -8.05 -5.78
C ARG A 62 -2.97 -8.48 -6.07
N ILE A 63 -2.20 -8.85 -5.04
CA ILE A 63 -0.79 -9.26 -5.20
C ILE A 63 -0.68 -10.49 -6.11
N PHE A 64 -1.50 -11.52 -5.86
CA PHE A 64 -1.48 -12.74 -6.67
C PHE A 64 -1.99 -12.50 -8.10
N LEU A 65 -3.04 -11.70 -8.25
CA LEU A 65 -3.61 -11.36 -9.56
C LEU A 65 -2.62 -10.55 -10.40
N ASN A 66 -1.92 -9.58 -9.81
CA ASN A 66 -0.88 -8.83 -10.49
C ASN A 66 0.26 -9.73 -10.93
N ALA A 67 0.73 -10.63 -10.05
CA ALA A 67 1.76 -11.61 -10.38
C ALA A 67 1.31 -12.59 -11.48
N TYR A 68 0.03 -12.97 -11.54
CA TYR A 68 -0.55 -13.80 -12.60
C TYR A 68 -0.44 -13.12 -13.97
N PHE A 69 -0.85 -11.85 -14.05
CA PHE A 69 -0.83 -11.09 -15.30
C PHE A 69 0.58 -10.62 -15.71
N ASP A 70 1.55 -10.59 -14.82
CA ASP A 70 2.94 -10.24 -15.15
C ASP A 70 3.73 -11.39 -15.79
N HIS A 71 3.16 -12.59 -15.88
CA HIS A 71 3.74 -13.72 -16.60
C HIS A 71 3.17 -13.74 -18.04
N PRO A 72 3.91 -13.27 -19.07
CA PRO A 72 3.43 -13.28 -20.43
C PRO A 72 3.31 -14.73 -20.95
N ASP A 73 2.29 -14.95 -21.78
CA ASP A 73 2.19 -16.18 -22.57
C ASP A 73 3.31 -16.19 -23.61
N SER A 74 4.27 -17.09 -23.49
CA SER A 74 5.26 -17.31 -24.55
C SER A 74 4.65 -18.23 -25.62
N PRO A 75 4.72 -17.90 -26.91
CA PRO A 75 4.22 -18.79 -27.96
C PRO A 75 5.04 -20.08 -27.94
N ILE A 76 4.38 -21.21 -27.70
CA ILE A 76 4.96 -22.54 -27.55
C ILE A 76 5.58 -23.08 -28.86
N SER A 77 5.35 -22.43 -30.00
CA SER A 77 5.58 -22.97 -31.34
C SER A 77 7.05 -22.98 -31.84
N ALA A 78 8.02 -22.54 -31.01
CA ALA A 78 9.41 -22.39 -31.45
C ALA A 78 10.47 -22.91 -30.44
N LEU A 79 10.09 -23.77 -29.47
CA LEU A 79 10.91 -24.08 -28.32
C LEU A 79 11.61 -25.48 -28.43
N SER A 80 12.84 -25.58 -27.90
CA SER A 80 13.52 -26.87 -27.70
C SER A 80 12.84 -27.68 -26.58
N ARG A 81 13.13 -29.02 -26.48
CA ARG A 81 12.53 -29.87 -25.43
C ARG A 81 12.79 -29.40 -24.00
N GLU A 82 13.95 -28.80 -23.75
CA GLU A 82 14.26 -28.21 -22.43
C GLU A 82 13.44 -26.96 -22.17
N ASP A 83 13.20 -26.14 -23.18
CA ASP A 83 12.39 -24.95 -23.11
C ASP A 83 10.90 -25.31 -22.89
N GLU A 84 10.40 -26.41 -23.44
CA GLU A 84 9.04 -26.92 -23.23
C GLU A 84 8.78 -27.32 -21.77
N GLN A 85 9.75 -27.94 -21.09
CA GLN A 85 9.62 -28.25 -19.66
C GLN A 85 9.59 -26.98 -18.79
N TRP A 86 10.38 -25.96 -19.16
CA TRP A 86 10.38 -24.67 -18.48
C TRP A 86 9.07 -23.91 -18.68
N GLU A 87 8.48 -23.95 -19.86
CA GLU A 87 7.18 -23.31 -20.13
C GLU A 87 6.05 -24.01 -19.37
N LYS A 88 6.00 -25.34 -19.33
CA LYS A 88 5.05 -26.09 -18.49
C LYS A 88 5.17 -25.71 -17.01
N LEU A 89 6.39 -25.56 -16.48
CA LEU A 89 6.60 -25.15 -15.11
C LEU A 89 6.12 -23.70 -14.84
N LYS A 90 6.30 -22.81 -15.81
CA LYS A 90 5.79 -21.43 -15.73
C LYS A 90 4.27 -21.40 -15.76
N GLU A 91 3.65 -22.21 -16.61
CA GLU A 91 2.18 -22.32 -16.70
C GLU A 91 1.57 -22.86 -15.40
N VAL A 92 2.13 -23.93 -14.83
CA VAL A 92 1.72 -24.46 -13.53
C VAL A 92 1.83 -23.38 -12.44
N LYS A 93 2.93 -22.62 -12.42
CA LYS A 93 3.11 -21.53 -11.46
C LYS A 93 2.09 -20.42 -11.67
N ARG A 94 1.78 -20.06 -12.91
CA ARG A 94 0.77 -19.05 -13.24
C ARG A 94 -0.62 -19.49 -12.77
N ASN A 95 -0.99 -20.73 -13.03
CA ASN A 95 -2.28 -21.28 -12.59
C ASN A 95 -2.40 -21.32 -11.07
N LEU A 96 -1.32 -21.63 -10.33
CA LEU A 96 -1.28 -21.54 -8.88
C LEU A 96 -1.51 -20.10 -8.37
N LEU A 97 -0.93 -19.10 -9.03
CA LEU A 97 -1.15 -17.69 -8.65
C LEU A 97 -2.62 -17.28 -8.83
N LEU A 98 -3.28 -17.73 -9.91
CA LEU A 98 -4.70 -17.49 -10.11
C LEU A 98 -5.55 -18.20 -9.03
N GLN A 99 -5.22 -19.46 -8.70
CA GLN A 99 -5.90 -20.21 -7.64
C GLN A 99 -5.76 -19.51 -6.28
N TYR A 100 -4.56 -19.02 -5.92
CA TYR A 100 -4.36 -18.25 -4.68
C TYR A 100 -5.11 -16.92 -4.69
N SER A 101 -5.21 -16.26 -5.84
CA SER A 101 -6.02 -15.04 -5.97
C SER A 101 -7.51 -15.33 -5.74
N LEU A 102 -8.04 -16.38 -6.34
CA LEU A 102 -9.44 -16.80 -6.14
C LEU A 102 -9.69 -17.26 -4.70
N LEU A 103 -8.76 -18.03 -4.10
CA LEU A 103 -8.88 -18.45 -2.70
C LEU A 103 -8.88 -17.22 -1.76
N SER A 104 -8.06 -16.24 -2.03
CA SER A 104 -8.06 -14.99 -1.24
C SER A 104 -9.38 -14.23 -1.39
N LEU A 105 -9.92 -14.16 -2.61
CA LEU A 105 -11.21 -13.52 -2.86
C LEU A 105 -12.37 -14.26 -2.15
N THR A 106 -12.38 -15.60 -2.21
CA THR A 106 -13.41 -16.40 -1.51
C THR A 106 -13.30 -16.25 0.01
N ALA A 107 -12.09 -16.20 0.57
CA ALA A 107 -11.90 -15.94 1.99
C ALA A 107 -12.44 -14.55 2.39
N GLY A 108 -12.17 -13.51 1.59
CA GLY A 108 -12.73 -12.17 1.79
C GLY A 108 -14.26 -12.16 1.69
N ALA A 109 -14.83 -12.84 0.69
CA ALA A 109 -16.28 -12.97 0.52
C ALA A 109 -16.94 -13.69 1.72
N THR A 110 -16.33 -14.76 2.21
CA THR A 110 -16.82 -15.49 3.41
C THR A 110 -16.85 -14.58 4.63
N CYS A 111 -15.76 -13.82 4.89
CA CYS A 111 -15.72 -12.84 5.98
C CYS A 111 -16.80 -11.75 5.80
N THR A 112 -17.02 -11.28 4.57
CA THR A 112 -18.07 -10.30 4.26
C THR A 112 -19.47 -10.86 4.54
N ILE A 113 -19.77 -12.10 4.16
CA ILE A 113 -21.04 -12.78 4.47
C ILE A 113 -21.24 -12.86 6.00
N LEU A 114 -20.19 -13.19 6.76
CA LEU A 114 -20.26 -13.22 8.22
C LEU A 114 -20.52 -11.83 8.82
N LEU A 115 -19.95 -10.75 8.25
CA LEU A 115 -20.23 -9.37 8.65
C LEU A 115 -21.69 -9.00 8.38
N ILE A 116 -22.26 -9.40 7.22
CA ILE A 116 -23.67 -9.19 6.88
C ILE A 116 -24.57 -9.96 7.86
N ALA A 117 -24.31 -11.25 8.10
CA ALA A 117 -25.07 -12.08 9.02
C ALA A 117 -25.09 -11.52 10.46
N ARG A 118 -24.04 -10.79 10.85
CA ARG A 118 -23.95 -10.10 12.14
C ARG A 118 -24.54 -8.70 12.13
N GLN A 119 -25.11 -8.25 11.02
CA GLN A 119 -25.64 -6.88 10.85
C GLN A 119 -24.59 -5.78 11.14
N ALA A 120 -23.29 -6.12 11.03
CA ALA A 120 -22.20 -5.17 11.24
C ALA A 120 -21.95 -4.32 9.99
N LEU A 121 -22.41 -4.73 8.80
CA LEU A 121 -22.15 -4.06 7.54
C LEU A 121 -23.30 -3.12 7.19
N SER A 122 -23.06 -1.82 7.32
CA SER A 122 -23.98 -0.75 6.90
C SER A 122 -23.95 -0.57 5.37
N THR A 123 -24.93 0.17 4.81
CA THR A 123 -24.92 0.56 3.38
C THR A 123 -23.64 1.32 3.02
N ALA A 124 -23.18 2.23 3.89
CA ALA A 124 -21.89 2.91 3.70
C ALA A 124 -20.71 1.92 3.68
N GLY A 125 -20.74 0.92 4.57
CA GLY A 125 -19.73 -0.14 4.61
C GLY A 125 -19.68 -0.96 3.32
N LEU A 126 -20.82 -1.27 2.71
CA LEU A 126 -20.88 -1.94 1.41
C LEU A 126 -20.27 -1.08 0.30
N ILE A 127 -20.55 0.23 0.31
CA ILE A 127 -19.97 1.17 -0.66
C ILE A 127 -18.45 1.24 -0.52
N PHE A 128 -17.93 1.43 0.71
CA PHE A 128 -16.49 1.45 0.93
C PHE A 128 -15.81 0.14 0.57
N LEU A 129 -16.42 -1.00 0.92
CA LEU A 129 -15.91 -2.32 0.52
C LEU A 129 -15.87 -2.47 -1.01
N GLY A 130 -16.93 -2.05 -1.70
CA GLY A 130 -16.98 -2.04 -3.16
C GLY A 130 -15.88 -1.17 -3.78
N LEU A 131 -15.62 0.02 -3.20
CA LEU A 131 -14.55 0.91 -3.66
C LEU A 131 -13.15 0.32 -3.38
N VAL A 132 -12.93 -0.33 -2.24
CA VAL A 132 -11.66 -1.03 -1.94
C VAL A 132 -11.43 -2.18 -2.93
N LEU A 133 -12.44 -3.02 -3.15
CA LEU A 133 -12.37 -4.11 -4.13
C LEU A 133 -12.09 -3.58 -5.53
N LEU A 134 -12.86 -2.57 -5.96
CA LEU A 134 -12.69 -1.95 -7.28
C LEU A 134 -11.29 -1.36 -7.44
N GLY A 135 -10.79 -0.61 -6.45
CA GLY A 135 -9.46 -0.01 -6.48
C GLY A 135 -8.36 -1.06 -6.64
N PHE A 136 -8.41 -2.16 -5.89
CA PHE A 136 -7.44 -3.24 -6.03
C PHE A 136 -7.56 -4.00 -7.36
N LEU A 137 -8.78 -4.20 -7.89
CA LEU A 137 -8.97 -4.80 -9.20
C LEU A 137 -8.44 -3.91 -10.32
N LEU A 138 -8.68 -2.59 -10.29
CA LEU A 138 -8.16 -1.65 -11.27
C LEU A 138 -6.62 -1.62 -11.31
N CYS A 139 -5.99 -1.82 -10.16
CA CYS A 139 -4.53 -1.91 -10.09
C CYS A 139 -4.00 -3.16 -10.80
N ALA A 140 -4.60 -4.33 -10.55
CA ALA A 140 -4.03 -5.63 -10.94
C ALA A 140 -4.55 -6.16 -12.28
N SER A 141 -5.83 -5.89 -12.64
CA SER A 141 -6.51 -6.59 -13.75
C SER A 141 -6.62 -5.75 -15.03
N PRO A 142 -6.60 -6.39 -16.23
CA PRO A 142 -7.00 -5.74 -17.47
C PRO A 142 -8.46 -5.21 -17.40
N PRO A 143 -8.81 -4.15 -18.12
CA PRO A 143 -8.01 -3.49 -19.15
C PRO A 143 -7.03 -2.42 -18.62
N LEU A 144 -7.25 -1.89 -17.41
CA LEU A 144 -6.49 -0.72 -16.94
C LEU A 144 -5.09 -1.07 -16.41
N ARG A 145 -4.95 -2.15 -15.61
CA ARG A 145 -3.67 -2.59 -15.03
C ARG A 145 -2.81 -1.40 -14.56
N LEU A 146 -3.35 -0.59 -13.66
CA LEU A 146 -2.72 0.66 -13.22
C LEU A 146 -1.32 0.45 -12.63
N ASP A 147 -1.05 -0.73 -12.03
CA ASP A 147 0.28 -1.10 -11.54
C ASP A 147 1.31 -1.14 -12.68
N ARG A 148 0.91 -1.60 -13.87
CA ARG A 148 1.80 -1.65 -15.04
C ARG A 148 1.88 -0.32 -15.78
N ASN A 149 0.87 0.53 -15.63
CA ASN A 149 0.82 1.85 -16.28
C ASN A 149 1.46 2.95 -15.42
N GLY A 150 2.00 2.62 -14.23
CA GLY A 150 2.68 3.55 -13.34
C GLY A 150 1.78 4.34 -12.39
N TYR A 151 0.46 4.18 -12.46
CA TYR A 151 -0.51 4.87 -11.60
C TYR A 151 -1.00 4.00 -10.42
N GLY A 152 -0.59 2.75 -10.36
CA GLY A 152 -1.03 1.80 -9.33
C GLY A 152 -0.71 2.25 -7.92
N ASP A 153 0.46 2.85 -7.71
CA ASP A 153 0.87 3.37 -6.39
C ASP A 153 -0.06 4.48 -5.87
N LEU A 154 -0.62 5.31 -6.76
CA LEU A 154 -1.57 6.36 -6.38
C LEU A 154 -2.89 5.75 -5.91
N VAL A 155 -3.45 4.83 -6.70
CA VAL A 155 -4.73 4.18 -6.37
C VAL A 155 -4.56 3.31 -5.12
N GLU A 156 -3.47 2.55 -5.01
CA GLU A 156 -3.17 1.77 -3.81
C GLU A 156 -3.05 2.66 -2.57
N GLY A 157 -2.42 3.83 -2.68
CA GLY A 157 -2.32 4.80 -1.62
C GLY A 157 -3.70 5.27 -1.14
N VAL A 158 -4.57 5.68 -2.06
CA VAL A 158 -5.94 6.10 -1.75
C VAL A 158 -6.73 4.97 -1.11
N VAL A 159 -6.65 3.75 -1.65
CA VAL A 159 -7.34 2.58 -1.08
C VAL A 159 -6.84 2.29 0.32
N THR A 160 -5.53 2.15 0.49
CA THR A 160 -4.94 1.72 1.76
C THR A 160 -5.06 2.78 2.84
N VAL A 161 -4.85 4.07 2.50
CA VAL A 161 -4.76 5.13 3.50
C VAL A 161 -6.09 5.80 3.79
N ASN A 162 -7.01 5.87 2.81
CA ASN A 162 -8.30 6.55 3.00
C ASN A 162 -9.49 5.58 3.05
N LEU A 163 -9.60 4.65 2.08
CA LEU A 163 -10.79 3.80 1.99
C LEU A 163 -10.81 2.67 3.02
N VAL A 164 -9.68 2.07 3.33
CA VAL A 164 -9.58 1.00 4.34
C VAL A 164 -10.00 1.51 5.73
N PRO A 165 -9.48 2.62 6.28
CA PRO A 165 -9.95 3.11 7.58
C PRO A 165 -11.42 3.57 7.53
N ALA A 166 -11.90 4.14 6.41
CA ALA A 166 -13.31 4.49 6.25
C ALA A 166 -14.21 3.24 6.29
N PHE A 167 -13.80 2.16 5.64
CA PHE A 167 -14.46 0.86 5.74
C PHE A 167 -14.49 0.35 7.18
N MET A 168 -13.37 0.39 7.90
CA MET A 168 -13.29 -0.06 9.29
C MET A 168 -14.21 0.76 10.22
N ILE A 169 -14.32 2.07 10.02
CA ILE A 169 -15.26 2.93 10.77
C ILE A 169 -16.71 2.51 10.50
N SER A 170 -17.06 2.29 9.24
CA SER A 170 -18.42 1.97 8.83
C SER A 170 -18.95 0.64 9.36
N LEU A 171 -18.08 -0.29 9.78
CA LEU A 171 -18.45 -1.55 10.44
C LEU A 171 -19.04 -1.37 11.85
N HIS A 172 -18.86 -0.20 12.44
CA HIS A 172 -19.33 0.12 13.79
C HIS A 172 -20.51 1.10 13.78
N GLN A 173 -21.18 1.25 12.63
CA GLN A 173 -22.35 2.12 12.43
C GLN A 173 -22.08 3.60 12.80
N VAL A 174 -20.83 4.02 12.78
CA VAL A 174 -20.41 5.40 12.97
C VAL A 174 -20.31 6.07 11.60
N GLU A 175 -20.84 7.29 11.48
CA GLU A 175 -20.63 8.09 10.27
C GLU A 175 -19.14 8.41 10.11
N VAL A 176 -18.64 8.32 8.86
CA VAL A 176 -17.24 8.59 8.58
C VAL A 176 -16.94 10.08 8.83
N PRO A 177 -16.18 10.41 9.87
CA PRO A 177 -15.97 11.79 10.27
C PRO A 177 -15.03 12.52 9.31
N THR A 178 -15.21 13.82 9.14
CA THR A 178 -14.28 14.66 8.35
C THR A 178 -12.86 14.66 8.92
N LEU A 179 -12.71 14.36 10.22
CA LEU A 179 -11.43 14.18 10.89
C LEU A 179 -10.60 13.07 10.22
N LEU A 180 -11.23 12.01 9.70
CA LEU A 180 -10.54 10.97 8.96
C LEU A 180 -9.71 11.55 7.82
N LEU A 181 -10.30 12.37 6.94
CA LEU A 181 -9.57 12.97 5.81
C LEU A 181 -8.43 13.87 6.28
N ARG A 182 -8.60 14.60 7.37
CA ARG A 182 -7.55 15.47 7.93
C ARG A 182 -6.37 14.69 8.46
N LEU A 183 -6.58 13.49 8.97
CA LEU A 183 -5.51 12.58 9.41
C LEU A 183 -4.90 11.83 8.23
N THR A 184 -5.73 11.35 7.30
CA THR A 184 -5.26 10.46 6.23
C THR A 184 -4.61 11.19 5.06
N LEU A 185 -4.95 12.46 4.77
CA LEU A 185 -4.29 13.21 3.69
C LEU A 185 -2.78 13.39 3.91
N PRO A 186 -2.29 13.84 5.10
CA PRO A 186 -0.86 13.86 5.37
C PRO A 186 -0.21 12.47 5.28
N LEU A 187 -0.90 11.44 5.78
CA LEU A 187 -0.42 10.06 5.70
C LEU A 187 -0.34 9.56 4.26
N LEU A 188 -1.30 9.94 3.40
CA LEU A 188 -1.27 9.60 1.98
C LEU A 188 -0.02 10.18 1.30
N LEU A 189 0.35 11.42 1.61
CA LEU A 189 1.56 12.03 1.07
C LEU A 189 2.82 11.27 1.50
N LEU A 190 2.93 10.88 2.77
CA LEU A 190 4.06 10.06 3.26
C LEU A 190 4.07 8.66 2.62
N TYR A 191 2.90 8.06 2.44
CA TYR A 191 2.78 6.76 1.77
C TYR A 191 3.30 6.84 0.33
N LEU A 192 2.86 7.85 -0.42
CA LEU A 192 3.32 8.08 -1.79
C LEU A 192 4.81 8.41 -1.86
N ALA A 193 5.33 9.20 -0.92
CA ALA A 193 6.76 9.44 -0.81
C ALA A 193 7.54 8.13 -0.60
N ALA A 194 7.05 7.24 0.28
CA ALA A 194 7.66 5.93 0.47
C ALA A 194 7.63 5.10 -0.82
N LYS A 195 6.50 5.07 -1.55
CA LYS A 195 6.40 4.38 -2.85
C LYS A 195 7.41 4.91 -3.87
N ILE A 196 7.53 6.23 -4.00
CA ILE A 196 8.52 6.85 -4.88
C ILE A 196 9.94 6.46 -4.48
N MET A 197 10.25 6.40 -3.16
CA MET A 197 11.57 5.99 -2.69
C MET A 197 11.94 4.56 -3.12
N PHE A 198 10.97 3.62 -3.05
CA PHE A 198 11.17 2.26 -3.53
C PHE A 198 11.36 2.20 -5.05
N ALA A 199 10.58 2.99 -5.80
CA ALA A 199 10.70 3.08 -7.26
C ALA A 199 12.03 3.76 -7.69
N LEU A 200 12.52 4.76 -6.95
CA LEU A 200 13.84 5.37 -7.19
C LEU A 200 14.98 4.35 -7.08
N LYS A 201 14.92 3.46 -6.08
CA LYS A 201 15.92 2.40 -5.94
C LYS A 201 15.94 1.45 -7.15
N ASP A 202 14.76 1.11 -7.66
CA ASP A 202 14.60 0.12 -8.74
C ASP A 202 14.63 0.79 -10.14
N TYR A 203 14.79 2.13 -10.24
CA TYR A 203 14.71 2.95 -11.46
C TYR A 203 15.55 2.42 -12.63
N GLY A 204 16.82 2.11 -12.39
CA GLY A 204 17.71 1.61 -13.45
C GLY A 204 17.28 0.23 -13.97
N PHE A 205 16.77 -0.62 -13.08
CA PHE A 205 16.23 -1.92 -13.45
C PHE A 205 14.92 -1.79 -14.24
N ASP A 206 14.03 -0.90 -13.81
CA ASP A 206 12.73 -0.67 -14.44
C ASP A 206 12.88 -0.15 -15.87
N ILE A 207 13.81 0.79 -16.11
CA ILE A 207 14.10 1.29 -17.46
C ILE A 207 14.61 0.16 -18.36
N MET A 208 15.57 -0.65 -17.89
CA MET A 208 16.15 -1.74 -18.70
C MET A 208 15.10 -2.80 -19.07
N HIS A 209 14.06 -2.99 -18.26
CA HIS A 209 13.03 -3.99 -18.48
C HIS A 209 11.71 -3.40 -19.02
N GLY A 210 11.67 -2.09 -19.34
CA GLY A 210 10.48 -1.42 -19.85
C GLY A 210 9.30 -1.38 -18.84
N GLN A 211 9.60 -1.48 -17.54
CA GLN A 211 8.58 -1.39 -16.50
C GLN A 211 8.23 0.07 -16.27
N LYS A 212 6.92 0.36 -16.29
CA LYS A 212 6.41 1.71 -16.03
C LYS A 212 6.10 1.84 -14.54
N SER A 213 6.75 2.77 -13.88
CA SER A 213 6.45 3.25 -12.53
C SER A 213 6.23 4.76 -12.58
N LEU A 214 5.70 5.36 -11.53
CA LEU A 214 5.57 6.83 -11.46
C LEU A 214 6.92 7.50 -11.72
N VAL A 215 8.01 6.92 -11.24
CA VAL A 215 9.38 7.44 -11.39
C VAL A 215 9.90 7.30 -12.82
N THR A 216 9.60 6.20 -13.53
CA THR A 216 10.00 6.04 -14.93
C THR A 216 9.20 6.95 -15.87
N LEU A 217 7.95 7.27 -15.53
CA LEU A 217 7.11 8.20 -16.29
C LEU A 217 7.55 9.65 -16.14
N THR A 218 7.91 10.06 -14.92
CA THR A 218 8.29 11.46 -14.63
C THR A 218 9.78 11.73 -14.79
N GLY A 219 10.60 10.68 -14.71
CA GLY A 219 12.05 10.77 -14.70
C GLY A 219 12.64 11.03 -13.31
N TRP A 220 13.94 10.69 -13.15
CA TRP A 220 14.65 10.74 -11.87
C TRP A 220 14.57 12.09 -11.16
N LYS A 221 14.84 13.19 -11.87
CA LYS A 221 14.89 14.54 -11.25
C LYS A 221 13.54 14.97 -10.69
N ILE A 222 12.47 14.76 -11.46
CA ILE A 222 11.10 15.11 -11.03
C ILE A 222 10.67 14.20 -9.88
N ALA A 223 11.01 12.91 -9.92
CA ALA A 223 10.68 11.97 -8.85
C ALA A 223 11.36 12.32 -7.53
N VAL A 224 12.63 12.74 -7.55
CA VAL A 224 13.34 13.25 -6.36
C VAL A 224 12.66 14.51 -5.81
N PHE A 225 12.32 15.47 -6.68
CA PHE A 225 11.60 16.67 -6.27
C PHE A 225 10.24 16.33 -5.67
N LEU A 226 9.47 15.47 -6.32
CA LEU A 226 8.15 15.05 -5.86
C LEU A 226 8.22 14.30 -4.53
N HIS A 227 9.19 13.40 -4.35
CA HIS A 227 9.42 12.72 -3.07
C HIS A 227 9.62 13.71 -1.93
N ASN A 228 10.49 14.69 -2.11
CA ASN A 228 10.80 15.70 -1.08
C ASN A 228 9.59 16.61 -0.83
N LEU A 229 8.87 17.01 -1.90
CA LEU A 229 7.66 17.81 -1.80
C LEU A 229 6.56 17.09 -1.01
N LEU A 230 6.37 15.79 -1.23
CA LEU A 230 5.36 14.99 -0.53
C LEU A 230 5.68 14.84 0.96
N ILE A 231 6.96 14.64 1.33
CA ILE A 231 7.37 14.61 2.74
C ILE A 231 7.08 15.97 3.41
N LEU A 232 7.60 17.06 2.85
CA LEU A 232 7.40 18.38 3.43
C LEU A 232 5.93 18.79 3.40
N GLY A 233 5.21 18.50 2.32
CA GLY A 233 3.79 18.76 2.17
C GLY A 233 2.93 18.05 3.22
N SER A 234 3.32 16.84 3.65
CA SER A 234 2.64 16.14 4.75
C SER A 234 2.66 16.96 6.04
N PHE A 235 3.82 17.48 6.44
CA PHE A 235 3.95 18.31 7.65
C PHE A 235 3.27 19.67 7.49
N VAL A 236 3.38 20.29 6.31
CA VAL A 236 2.68 21.54 6.00
C VAL A 236 1.16 21.34 6.13
N LEU A 237 0.59 20.24 5.63
CA LEU A 237 -0.84 19.96 5.78
C LEU A 237 -1.27 19.82 7.25
N ILE A 238 -0.47 19.13 8.07
CA ILE A 238 -0.74 19.05 9.52
C ILE A 238 -0.75 20.45 10.12
N GLY A 239 0.21 21.30 9.77
CA GLY A 239 0.28 22.68 10.21
C GLY A 239 -0.94 23.50 9.76
N VAL A 240 -1.37 23.36 8.52
CA VAL A 240 -2.57 24.03 7.99
C VAL A 240 -3.81 23.56 8.73
N PHE A 241 -4.01 22.24 8.94
CA PHE A 241 -5.15 21.73 9.68
C PHE A 241 -5.15 22.18 11.15
N LEU A 242 -3.98 22.36 11.75
CA LEU A 242 -3.84 22.92 13.08
C LEU A 242 -4.25 24.40 13.10
N LEU A 243 -3.75 25.22 12.18
CA LEU A 243 -4.06 26.65 12.08
C LEU A 243 -5.54 26.91 11.77
N THR A 244 -6.15 26.10 10.93
CA THR A 244 -7.58 26.18 10.59
C THR A 244 -8.50 25.57 11.66
N ARG A 245 -7.95 25.15 12.81
CA ARG A 245 -8.68 24.44 13.87
C ARG A 245 -9.37 23.15 13.38
N GLY A 246 -8.90 22.63 12.29
CA GLY A 246 -9.40 21.37 11.73
C GLY A 246 -8.86 20.14 12.44
N LEU A 247 -7.71 20.27 13.12
CA LEU A 247 -7.08 19.25 13.94
C LEU A 247 -6.73 19.84 15.30
N PRO A 248 -7.16 19.24 16.43
CA PRO A 248 -6.77 19.72 17.75
C PRO A 248 -5.28 19.49 18.01
N TRP A 249 -4.67 20.37 18.81
CA TRP A 249 -3.24 20.26 19.13
C TRP A 249 -2.87 18.91 19.75
N SER A 250 -3.73 18.38 20.60
CA SER A 250 -3.55 17.08 21.24
C SER A 250 -3.33 15.94 20.25
N LEU A 251 -3.96 15.98 19.07
CA LEU A 251 -3.78 15.01 18.00
C LEU A 251 -2.62 15.35 17.07
N ALA A 252 -2.30 16.65 16.91
CA ALA A 252 -1.29 17.08 15.92
C ALA A 252 0.15 17.00 16.46
N TRP A 253 0.38 17.33 17.76
CA TRP A 253 1.75 17.46 18.28
C TRP A 253 2.60 16.19 18.17
N PRO A 254 2.05 14.95 18.34
CA PRO A 254 2.88 13.76 18.23
C PRO A 254 3.43 13.54 16.82
N ALA A 255 2.67 13.99 15.79
CA ALA A 255 3.11 13.90 14.40
C ALA A 255 4.39 14.70 14.13
N TRP A 256 4.61 15.83 14.84
CA TRP A 256 5.81 16.63 14.69
C TRP A 256 7.08 15.93 15.16
N MET A 257 6.98 14.90 15.99
CA MET A 257 8.12 14.07 16.39
C MET A 257 8.73 13.30 15.20
N VAL A 258 7.99 13.15 14.11
CA VAL A 258 8.47 12.49 12.87
C VAL A 258 9.25 13.46 11.99
N LEU A 259 9.09 14.78 12.17
CA LEU A 259 9.71 15.81 11.32
C LEU A 259 11.25 15.68 11.19
N PRO A 260 12.03 15.42 12.26
CA PRO A 260 13.48 15.25 12.13
C PRO A 260 13.86 14.11 11.16
N PHE A 261 13.10 13.01 11.17
CA PHE A 261 13.30 11.90 10.25
C PHE A 261 12.95 12.30 8.81
N GLY A 262 11.91 13.12 8.62
CA GLY A 262 11.54 13.68 7.32
C GLY A 262 12.66 14.57 6.75
N ILE A 263 13.18 15.49 7.54
CA ILE A 263 14.30 16.36 7.14
C ILE A 263 15.53 15.53 6.78
N PHE A 264 15.86 14.54 7.59
CA PHE A 264 16.98 13.63 7.33
C PHE A 264 16.79 12.83 6.04
N GLN A 265 15.59 12.35 5.75
CA GLN A 265 15.27 11.65 4.50
C GLN A 265 15.43 12.56 3.28
N VAL A 266 14.89 13.80 3.35
CA VAL A 266 15.04 14.81 2.29
C VAL A 266 16.52 15.09 2.03
N TRP A 267 17.31 15.30 3.08
CA TRP A 267 18.75 15.53 2.96
C TRP A 267 19.47 14.36 2.29
N GLN A 268 19.16 13.10 2.69
CA GLN A 268 19.77 11.93 2.06
C GLN A 268 19.46 11.84 0.57
N VAL A 269 18.20 12.08 0.18
CA VAL A 269 17.77 12.01 -1.22
C VAL A 269 18.44 13.10 -2.06
N LEU A 270 18.57 14.33 -1.53
CA LEU A 270 19.30 15.41 -2.18
C LEU A 270 20.79 15.06 -2.38
N ARG A 271 21.45 14.53 -1.34
CA ARG A 271 22.82 14.06 -1.44
C ARG A 271 23.03 12.99 -2.54
N VAL A 272 22.07 12.08 -2.69
CA VAL A 272 22.11 11.08 -3.77
C VAL A 272 21.92 11.74 -5.14
N ALA A 273 21.03 12.73 -5.23
CA ALA A 273 20.82 13.48 -6.48
C ALA A 273 22.06 14.27 -6.92
N GLU A 274 22.91 14.68 -5.98
CA GLU A 274 24.21 15.36 -6.21
C GLU A 274 25.36 14.36 -6.51
N GLY A 275 25.08 13.06 -6.63
CA GLY A 275 26.07 12.03 -6.95
C GLY A 275 26.66 11.31 -5.74
N GLY A 276 26.13 11.52 -4.53
CA GLY A 276 26.52 10.78 -3.34
C GLY A 276 26.13 9.30 -3.40
N LYS A 277 26.91 8.44 -2.72
CA LYS A 277 26.60 7.00 -2.65
C LYS A 277 25.29 6.78 -1.86
N PRO A 278 24.28 6.10 -2.44
CA PRO A 278 23.01 5.88 -1.76
C PRO A 278 23.10 4.77 -0.71
N ALA A 279 22.60 5.05 0.49
CA ALA A 279 22.40 4.07 1.56
C ALA A 279 20.99 3.46 1.47
N TRP A 280 20.66 2.75 0.38
CA TRP A 280 19.32 2.28 0.04
C TRP A 280 18.57 1.60 1.19
N LYS A 281 19.25 0.75 1.98
CA LYS A 281 18.60 0.08 3.10
C LYS A 281 18.04 1.08 4.12
N ILE A 282 18.87 2.04 4.53
CA ILE A 282 18.46 3.05 5.53
C ILE A 282 17.34 3.92 4.95
N MET A 283 17.49 4.40 3.71
CA MET A 283 16.52 5.27 3.04
C MET A 283 15.15 4.59 2.89
N LEU A 284 15.10 3.30 2.56
CA LEU A 284 13.86 2.56 2.40
C LEU A 284 13.18 2.29 3.75
N TRP A 285 13.95 1.85 4.76
CA TRP A 285 13.40 1.64 6.10
C TRP A 285 12.93 2.95 6.73
N LEU A 286 13.66 4.04 6.49
CA LEU A 286 13.25 5.35 6.98
C LEU A 286 11.96 5.83 6.30
N ALA A 287 11.83 5.65 4.98
CA ALA A 287 10.66 6.07 4.23
C ALA A 287 9.37 5.37 4.70
N ILE A 288 9.40 4.03 4.83
CA ILE A 288 8.24 3.28 5.34
C ILE A 288 8.05 3.49 6.84
N GLY A 289 9.15 3.58 7.60
CA GLY A 289 9.15 3.82 9.04
C GLY A 289 8.51 5.15 9.41
N MET A 290 8.75 6.22 8.65
CA MET A 290 8.09 7.52 8.86
C MET A 290 6.58 7.42 8.71
N PHE A 291 6.09 6.71 7.67
CA PHE A 291 4.66 6.49 7.49
C PHE A 291 4.06 5.73 8.67
N LEU A 292 4.67 4.61 9.07
CA LEU A 292 4.18 3.77 10.16
C LEU A 292 4.23 4.52 11.50
N MET A 293 5.33 5.21 11.78
CA MET A 293 5.51 6.00 12.99
C MET A 293 4.49 7.15 13.07
N MET A 294 4.30 7.89 11.96
CA MET A 294 3.31 8.95 11.89
C MET A 294 1.90 8.41 12.15
N THR A 295 1.54 7.30 11.48
CA THR A 295 0.24 6.66 11.67
C THR A 295 0.05 6.22 13.12
N TYR A 296 1.05 5.60 13.74
CA TYR A 296 1.01 5.20 15.14
C TYR A 296 0.85 6.39 16.09
N LEU A 297 1.67 7.44 15.91
CA LEU A 297 1.63 8.61 16.77
C LEU A 297 0.32 9.40 16.67
N LEU A 298 -0.34 9.38 15.51
CA LEU A 298 -1.67 9.97 15.36
C LEU A 298 -2.78 9.11 16.01
N GLN A 299 -2.54 7.80 16.17
CA GLN A 299 -3.49 6.90 16.84
C GLN A 299 -3.46 7.02 18.36
N VAL A 300 -2.27 7.19 18.94
CA VAL A 300 -2.11 7.20 20.41
C VAL A 300 -3.06 8.17 21.11
N PRO A 301 -3.19 9.45 20.70
CA PRO A 301 -4.11 10.38 21.37
C PRO A 301 -5.60 10.10 21.13
N LEU A 302 -5.94 9.22 20.17
CA LEU A 302 -7.34 8.82 19.94
C LEU A 302 -7.84 7.82 20.98
N TRP A 303 -6.95 7.26 21.80
CA TRP A 303 -7.28 6.29 22.85
C TRP A 303 -7.33 6.91 24.25
N PHE A 304 -6.87 8.15 24.41
CA PHE A 304 -6.82 8.90 25.68
C PHE A 304 -7.56 10.22 25.55
#